data_4cb59ab2c4ad265acd83d27c6d17cb93
#
_entry.id   4cb59ab2c4ad265acd83d27c6d17cb93
#
_cell.length_a   1.000
_cell.length_b   1.000
_cell.length_c   1.000
_cell.angle_alpha   90.00
_cell.angle_beta   90.00
_cell.angle_gamma   90.00
#
_symmetry.space_group_name_H-M   'P 1'
#
loop_
_entity.id
_entity.type
_entity.pdbx_description
1 polymer ?
#
loop_
_entity_poly.entity_id
_entity_poly.type
_entity_poly.pdbx_seq_one_letter_code
_entity_poly.pdbx_strand_id
1 'polypeptide(L)'
;AGTVITLEQCKKAVECGAKFIVSPGFDEDVVRWCVENGVAVTPGCVTPTEIMAAMKLGLNIVKFFPAGVYGGLSAMKALSGPFGGIKFIPTGGVNTQNIGEFIAAPFIHAVGGSWVCPKADIAAGNFEKITALCKQARSAALGFEVAHIGVNCENGEDSLAVCKKLDEAFSLGVKEGNSSNFASNGIEVMKSMYLGKNGHIAIRTNSVPLAVAELEKKGFVCDMETAKYKGERMIAVYLKDEFGGFAVHLLQK
;
A
#
# COMPACT_ATOMS: atom_id res chain seq x y z
N ALA A 1 9.40 3.22 20.43
CA ALA A 1 10.54 2.43 20.90
C ALA A 1 10.30 0.94 20.65
N GLY A 2 11.33 0.18 20.35
CA GLY A 2 11.36 -1.28 20.20
C GLY A 2 12.82 -1.75 20.31
N THR A 3 13.08 -2.85 20.91
CA THR A 3 12.22 -3.91 21.43
C THR A 3 11.90 -3.62 22.89
N VAL A 4 10.62 -3.57 23.27
CA VAL A 4 10.16 -3.42 24.65
C VAL A 4 9.53 -4.75 25.08
N ILE A 5 9.96 -5.30 26.23
CA ILE A 5 9.53 -6.61 26.73
C ILE A 5 9.09 -6.59 28.20
N THR A 6 9.17 -5.44 28.88
CA THR A 6 8.70 -5.26 30.24
C THR A 6 8.00 -3.92 30.42
N LEU A 7 7.11 -3.84 31.43
CA LEU A 7 6.43 -2.59 31.77
C LEU A 7 7.40 -1.49 32.20
N GLU A 8 8.48 -1.84 32.90
CA GLU A 8 9.52 -0.89 33.30
C GLU A 8 10.20 -0.24 32.06
N GLN A 9 10.61 -1.08 31.09
CA GLN A 9 11.19 -0.60 29.83
C GLN A 9 10.19 0.29 29.07
N CYS A 10 8.91 -0.07 29.08
CA CYS A 10 7.85 0.69 28.43
C CYS A 10 7.76 2.10 29.02
N LYS A 11 7.60 2.21 30.34
CA LYS A 11 7.53 3.49 31.07
C LYS A 11 8.77 4.33 30.79
N LYS A 12 9.95 3.73 30.91
CA LYS A 12 11.22 4.43 30.65
C LYS A 12 11.33 4.94 29.20
N ALA A 13 10.89 4.15 28.24
CA ALA A 13 10.89 4.57 26.84
C ALA A 13 9.98 5.79 26.60
N VAL A 14 8.79 5.81 27.21
CA VAL A 14 7.84 6.92 27.12
C VAL A 14 8.37 8.16 27.82
N GLU A 15 8.95 8.04 29.02
CA GLU A 15 9.64 9.15 29.72
C GLU A 15 10.75 9.77 28.84
N CYS A 16 11.47 8.94 28.08
CA CYS A 16 12.49 9.40 27.12
C CYS A 16 11.91 9.97 25.81
N GLY A 17 10.59 10.11 25.70
CA GLY A 17 9.91 10.72 24.56
C GLY A 17 9.45 9.78 23.46
N ALA A 18 9.44 8.46 23.67
CA ALA A 18 8.86 7.53 22.70
C ALA A 18 7.38 7.84 22.48
N LYS A 19 6.96 7.91 21.21
CA LYS A 19 5.58 8.20 20.83
C LYS A 19 4.73 6.95 20.62
N PHE A 20 5.37 5.79 20.49
CA PHE A 20 4.71 4.50 20.40
C PHE A 20 5.66 3.38 20.83
N ILE A 21 5.07 2.25 21.23
CA ILE A 21 5.77 1.08 21.75
C ILE A 21 5.60 -0.10 20.80
N VAL A 22 6.68 -0.86 20.59
CA VAL A 22 6.69 -2.09 19.79
C VAL A 22 7.30 -3.22 20.61
N SER A 23 6.57 -4.32 20.76
CA SER A 23 7.04 -5.54 21.43
C SER A 23 7.12 -6.74 20.46
N PRO A 24 7.96 -7.73 20.72
CA PRO A 24 8.08 -8.91 19.88
C PRO A 24 6.95 -9.92 20.09
N GLY A 25 6.32 -9.88 21.26
CA GLY A 25 5.20 -10.71 21.68
C GLY A 25 4.14 -9.88 22.41
N PHE A 26 3.07 -10.52 22.84
CA PHE A 26 2.00 -9.91 23.63
C PHE A 26 2.33 -10.00 25.13
N ASP A 27 2.37 -8.85 25.78
CA ASP A 27 2.45 -8.73 27.25
C ASP A 27 1.29 -7.86 27.71
N GLU A 28 0.41 -8.42 28.56
CA GLU A 28 -0.83 -7.76 28.95
C GLU A 28 -0.58 -6.48 29.73
N ASP A 29 0.41 -6.48 30.66
CA ASP A 29 0.70 -5.32 31.49
C ASP A 29 1.24 -4.14 30.65
N VAL A 30 2.13 -4.42 29.70
CA VAL A 30 2.64 -3.42 28.76
C VAL A 30 1.51 -2.85 27.91
N VAL A 31 0.67 -3.71 27.32
CA VAL A 31 -0.42 -3.28 26.44
C VAL A 31 -1.46 -2.48 27.20
N ARG A 32 -1.90 -2.98 28.36
CA ARG A 32 -2.89 -2.31 29.23
C ARG A 32 -2.39 -0.94 29.64
N TRP A 33 -1.17 -0.85 30.14
CA TRP A 33 -0.60 0.42 30.56
C TRP A 33 -0.53 1.43 29.38
N CYS A 34 -0.11 0.99 28.21
CA CYS A 34 -0.08 1.86 27.02
C CYS A 34 -1.47 2.39 26.66
N VAL A 35 -2.48 1.52 26.64
CA VAL A 35 -3.87 1.91 26.32
C VAL A 35 -4.40 2.91 27.34
N GLU A 36 -4.23 2.65 28.64
CA GLU A 36 -4.68 3.52 29.74
C GLU A 36 -3.98 4.89 29.74
N ASN A 37 -2.75 4.98 29.23
CA ASN A 37 -1.99 6.23 29.14
C ASN A 37 -2.01 6.88 27.76
N GLY A 38 -2.84 6.39 26.82
CA GLY A 38 -2.96 6.96 25.47
C GLY A 38 -1.70 6.81 24.62
N VAL A 39 -0.86 5.82 24.91
CA VAL A 39 0.37 5.52 24.16
C VAL A 39 0.06 4.44 23.12
N ALA A 40 0.30 4.73 21.85
CA ALA A 40 0.13 3.74 20.79
C ALA A 40 1.06 2.53 21.01
N VAL A 41 0.53 1.30 20.87
CA VAL A 41 1.29 0.07 21.05
C VAL A 41 0.97 -0.94 19.97
N THR A 42 2.00 -1.64 19.47
CA THR A 42 1.87 -2.72 18.49
C THR A 42 2.56 -3.98 19.04
N PRO A 43 1.82 -4.80 19.80
CA PRO A 43 2.35 -6.06 20.33
C PRO A 43 2.49 -7.11 19.23
N GLY A 44 3.47 -8.00 19.38
CA GLY A 44 3.62 -9.19 18.54
C GLY A 44 2.51 -10.20 18.81
N CYS A 45 1.72 -10.54 17.79
CA CYS A 45 0.65 -11.54 17.87
C CYS A 45 0.68 -12.41 16.61
N VAL A 46 0.91 -13.71 16.77
CA VAL A 46 0.99 -14.69 15.69
C VAL A 46 -0.02 -15.82 15.83
N THR A 47 -0.69 -15.91 16.98
CA THR A 47 -1.71 -16.91 17.26
C THR A 47 -3.08 -16.27 17.46
N PRO A 48 -4.19 -17.03 17.21
CA PRO A 48 -5.55 -16.55 17.51
C PRO A 48 -5.72 -16.07 18.97
N THR A 49 -5.10 -16.74 19.93
CA THR A 49 -5.20 -16.39 21.36
C THR A 49 -4.60 -15.03 21.65
N GLU A 50 -3.41 -14.74 21.11
CA GLU A 50 -2.75 -13.43 21.28
C GLU A 50 -3.54 -12.31 20.60
N ILE A 51 -4.08 -12.56 19.38
CA ILE A 51 -4.94 -11.61 18.68
C ILE A 51 -6.20 -11.30 19.51
N MET A 52 -6.87 -12.34 20.06
CA MET A 52 -8.03 -12.15 20.93
C MET A 52 -7.69 -11.35 22.19
N ALA A 53 -6.54 -11.58 22.80
CA ALA A 53 -6.08 -10.81 23.96
C ALA A 53 -5.84 -9.34 23.61
N ALA A 54 -5.19 -9.06 22.48
CA ALA A 54 -4.99 -7.70 21.98
C ALA A 54 -6.33 -6.99 21.70
N MET A 55 -7.28 -7.66 21.05
CA MET A 55 -8.61 -7.13 20.75
C MET A 55 -9.43 -6.82 21.98
N LYS A 56 -9.33 -7.64 23.04
CA LYS A 56 -10.00 -7.37 24.35
C LYS A 56 -9.53 -6.06 24.99
N LEU A 57 -8.31 -5.64 24.71
CA LEU A 57 -7.75 -4.36 25.15
C LEU A 57 -7.96 -3.23 24.14
N GLY A 58 -8.81 -3.43 23.11
CA GLY A 58 -9.19 -2.41 22.15
C GLY A 58 -8.21 -2.24 20.97
N LEU A 59 -7.23 -3.11 20.83
CA LEU A 59 -6.28 -3.02 19.71
C LEU A 59 -6.85 -3.68 18.45
N ASN A 60 -6.70 -2.99 17.33
CA ASN A 60 -7.03 -3.48 15.99
C ASN A 60 -5.81 -3.55 15.07
N ILE A 61 -4.63 -3.18 15.54
CA ILE A 61 -3.35 -3.26 14.83
C ILE A 61 -2.35 -4.03 15.70
N VAL A 62 -1.78 -5.10 15.14
CA VAL A 62 -0.79 -5.94 15.83
C VAL A 62 0.43 -6.16 14.92
N LYS A 63 1.59 -6.34 15.54
CA LYS A 63 2.80 -6.77 14.85
C LYS A 63 2.73 -8.28 14.60
N PHE A 64 3.14 -8.71 13.41
CA PHE A 64 3.31 -10.12 13.08
C PHE A 64 4.81 -10.43 12.91
N PHE A 65 5.40 -11.15 13.87
CA PHE A 65 6.85 -11.34 13.94
C PHE A 65 7.24 -12.72 14.46
N PRO A 66 8.25 -13.36 13.87
CA PRO A 66 8.92 -13.07 12.60
C PRO A 66 8.06 -13.52 11.41
N ALA A 67 7.65 -12.58 10.54
CA ALA A 67 6.63 -12.81 9.53
C ALA A 67 7.00 -13.91 8.52
N GLY A 68 8.24 -13.90 8.02
CA GLY A 68 8.69 -14.88 7.05
C GLY A 68 8.70 -16.32 7.58
N VAL A 69 8.98 -16.51 8.88
CA VAL A 69 9.02 -17.83 9.52
C VAL A 69 7.63 -18.37 9.83
N TYR A 70 6.70 -17.49 10.22
CA TYR A 70 5.33 -17.87 10.60
C TYR A 70 4.33 -17.87 9.42
N GLY A 71 4.81 -18.04 8.18
CA GLY A 71 3.94 -18.23 7.01
C GLY A 71 3.51 -16.96 6.28
N GLY A 72 4.08 -15.81 6.65
CA GLY A 72 3.95 -14.56 5.88
C GLY A 72 2.53 -14.13 5.58
N LEU A 73 2.30 -13.67 4.35
CA LEU A 73 0.97 -13.19 3.89
C LEU A 73 -0.13 -14.25 4.00
N SER A 74 0.21 -15.53 3.75
CA SER A 74 -0.76 -16.62 3.80
C SER A 74 -1.34 -16.81 5.21
N ALA A 75 -0.45 -16.82 6.22
CA ALA A 75 -0.87 -16.93 7.62
C ALA A 75 -1.71 -15.72 8.07
N MET A 76 -1.26 -14.51 7.77
CA MET A 76 -2.00 -13.28 8.12
C MET A 76 -3.36 -13.21 7.41
N LYS A 77 -3.46 -13.67 6.16
CA LYS A 77 -4.73 -13.78 5.44
C LYS A 77 -5.69 -14.74 6.13
N ALA A 78 -5.20 -15.91 6.54
CA ALA A 78 -6.00 -16.88 7.26
C ALA A 78 -6.49 -16.34 8.62
N LEU A 79 -5.62 -15.65 9.36
CA LEU A 79 -5.96 -15.02 10.64
C LEU A 79 -6.92 -13.83 10.47
N SER A 80 -6.82 -13.05 9.38
CA SER A 80 -7.72 -11.92 9.15
C SER A 80 -9.18 -12.33 8.90
N GLY A 81 -9.43 -13.58 8.51
CA GLY A 81 -10.78 -14.10 8.25
C GLY A 81 -11.68 -14.06 9.49
N PRO A 82 -11.35 -14.78 10.59
CA PRO A 82 -12.17 -14.80 11.82
C PRO A 82 -12.08 -13.48 12.61
N PHE A 83 -11.04 -12.66 12.43
CA PHE A 83 -10.82 -11.43 13.18
C PHE A 83 -11.07 -10.20 12.28
N GLY A 84 -12.33 -9.96 11.93
CA GLY A 84 -12.71 -8.80 11.11
C GLY A 84 -12.21 -7.48 11.70
N GLY A 85 -11.56 -6.67 10.87
CA GLY A 85 -11.01 -5.37 11.28
C GLY A 85 -9.59 -5.40 11.85
N ILE A 86 -9.01 -6.59 12.15
CA ILE A 86 -7.60 -6.66 12.55
C ILE A 86 -6.67 -6.31 11.39
N LYS A 87 -5.63 -5.53 11.65
CA LYS A 87 -4.57 -5.20 10.69
C LYS A 87 -3.22 -5.64 11.24
N PHE A 88 -2.35 -6.07 10.34
CA PHE A 88 -1.02 -6.58 10.71
C PHE A 88 0.08 -5.61 10.29
N ILE A 89 1.16 -5.60 11.08
CA ILE A 89 2.45 -5.01 10.73
C ILE A 89 3.48 -6.15 10.66
N PRO A 90 3.66 -6.78 9.48
CA PRO A 90 4.69 -7.80 9.31
C PRO A 90 6.08 -7.22 9.50
N THR A 91 6.89 -7.95 10.25
CA THR A 91 8.30 -7.63 10.52
C THR A 91 9.13 -8.92 10.52
N GLY A 92 10.32 -8.87 9.98
CA GLY A 92 11.18 -10.05 9.80
C GLY A 92 10.81 -10.86 8.55
N GLY A 93 11.73 -10.86 7.57
CA GLY A 93 11.54 -11.47 6.26
C GLY A 93 10.94 -10.55 5.19
N VAL A 94 10.55 -9.32 5.56
CA VAL A 94 10.17 -8.27 4.59
C VAL A 94 11.43 -7.61 4.04
N ASN A 95 11.45 -7.37 2.73
CA ASN A 95 12.55 -6.74 2.00
C ASN A 95 12.02 -5.99 0.77
N THR A 96 12.91 -5.38 -0.02
CA THR A 96 12.55 -4.59 -1.20
C THR A 96 11.84 -5.41 -2.29
N GLN A 97 12.12 -6.72 -2.40
CA GLN A 97 11.56 -7.59 -3.42
C GLN A 97 10.10 -7.98 -3.12
N ASN A 98 9.75 -8.13 -1.84
CA ASN A 98 8.42 -8.62 -1.43
C ASN A 98 7.51 -7.57 -0.78
N ILE A 99 8.02 -6.37 -0.46
CA ILE A 99 7.24 -5.31 0.23
C ILE A 99 5.96 -4.95 -0.53
N GLY A 100 5.98 -4.97 -1.87
CA GLY A 100 4.82 -4.66 -2.70
C GLY A 100 3.64 -5.59 -2.46
N GLU A 101 3.89 -6.88 -2.31
CA GLU A 101 2.85 -7.89 -2.04
C GLU A 101 2.20 -7.66 -0.66
N PHE A 102 3.02 -7.33 0.35
CA PHE A 102 2.50 -6.98 1.68
C PHE A 102 1.63 -5.72 1.62
N ILE A 103 2.11 -4.64 1.01
CA ILE A 103 1.37 -3.37 0.92
C ILE A 103 0.07 -3.51 0.10
N ALA A 104 0.05 -4.39 -0.90
CA ALA A 104 -1.14 -4.66 -1.68
C ALA A 104 -2.25 -5.37 -0.88
N ALA A 105 -1.91 -6.10 0.18
CA ALA A 105 -2.88 -6.87 0.96
C ALA A 105 -3.74 -5.98 1.89
N PRO A 106 -5.09 -6.11 1.87
CA PRO A 106 -5.99 -5.20 2.58
C PRO A 106 -5.92 -5.31 4.11
N PHE A 107 -5.40 -6.43 4.64
CA PHE A 107 -5.21 -6.68 6.07
C PHE A 107 -3.84 -6.20 6.59
N ILE A 108 -3.01 -5.61 5.76
CA ILE A 108 -1.73 -5.02 6.17
C ILE A 108 -1.92 -3.52 6.44
N HIS A 109 -1.50 -3.07 7.61
CA HIS A 109 -1.51 -1.66 8.01
C HIS A 109 -0.23 -0.94 7.57
N ALA A 110 0.91 -1.55 7.87
CA ALA A 110 2.25 -1.06 7.55
C ALA A 110 3.21 -2.24 7.48
N VAL A 111 4.44 -2.01 7.08
CA VAL A 111 5.51 -3.01 7.11
C VAL A 111 6.70 -2.49 7.92
N GLY A 112 7.37 -3.38 8.62
CA GLY A 112 8.59 -3.07 9.35
C GLY A 112 9.76 -3.95 8.89
N GLY A 113 10.96 -3.36 8.87
CA GLY A 113 12.16 -4.12 8.53
C GLY A 113 13.45 -3.38 8.79
N SER A 114 14.48 -4.13 9.16
CA SER A 114 15.79 -3.59 9.50
C SER A 114 16.69 -3.34 8.27
N TRP A 115 16.30 -3.83 7.09
CA TRP A 115 17.11 -3.68 5.87
C TRP A 115 17.26 -2.22 5.41
N VAL A 116 16.32 -1.35 5.76
CA VAL A 116 16.37 0.07 5.42
C VAL A 116 17.33 0.87 6.30
N CYS A 117 17.74 0.31 7.45
CA CYS A 117 18.61 0.97 8.42
C CYS A 117 19.53 -0.06 9.09
N PRO A 118 20.52 -0.63 8.36
CA PRO A 118 21.43 -1.62 8.90
C PRO A 118 22.28 -1.07 10.05
N LYS A 119 22.45 -1.85 11.13
CA LYS A 119 23.24 -1.44 12.30
C LYS A 119 24.67 -1.02 11.94
N ALA A 120 25.28 -1.71 10.98
CA ALA A 120 26.64 -1.40 10.52
C ALA A 120 26.71 -0.01 9.86
N ASP A 121 25.70 0.37 9.07
CA ASP A 121 25.65 1.68 8.43
C ASP A 121 25.38 2.79 9.46
N ILE A 122 24.58 2.54 10.50
CA ILE A 122 24.42 3.48 11.63
C ILE A 122 25.75 3.70 12.33
N ALA A 123 26.43 2.61 12.69
CA ALA A 123 27.71 2.67 13.40
C ALA A 123 28.82 3.38 12.58
N ALA A 124 28.78 3.23 11.25
CA ALA A 124 29.71 3.89 10.35
C ALA A 124 29.32 5.32 9.95
N GLY A 125 28.15 5.83 10.39
CA GLY A 125 27.63 7.14 10.00
C GLY A 125 27.20 7.25 8.54
N ASN A 126 26.89 6.12 7.86
CA ASN A 126 26.51 6.07 6.44
C ASN A 126 25.04 6.51 6.21
N PHE A 127 24.67 7.71 6.66
CA PHE A 127 23.28 8.18 6.63
C PHE A 127 22.74 8.44 5.22
N GLU A 128 23.61 8.79 4.26
CA GLU A 128 23.21 8.93 2.85
C GLU A 128 22.74 7.59 2.28
N LYS A 129 23.47 6.50 2.58
CA LYS A 129 23.08 5.14 2.19
C LYS A 129 21.76 4.71 2.82
N ILE A 130 21.57 5.00 4.12
CA ILE A 130 20.30 4.74 4.83
C ILE A 130 19.16 5.50 4.14
N THR A 131 19.37 6.76 3.80
CA THR A 131 18.37 7.58 3.07
C THR A 131 18.04 6.96 1.72
N ALA A 132 19.02 6.49 0.97
CA ALA A 132 18.82 5.81 -0.32
C ALA A 132 18.02 4.51 -0.16
N LEU A 133 18.34 3.69 0.85
CA LEU A 133 17.60 2.46 1.17
C LEU A 133 16.14 2.74 1.53
N CYS A 134 15.88 3.79 2.31
CA CYS A 134 14.51 4.21 2.65
C CYS A 134 13.73 4.66 1.40
N LYS A 135 14.35 5.45 0.51
CA LYS A 135 13.75 5.86 -0.76
C LYS A 135 13.43 4.66 -1.65
N GLN A 136 14.36 3.70 -1.76
CA GLN A 136 14.17 2.48 -2.53
C GLN A 136 13.01 1.63 -1.96
N ALA A 137 12.97 1.44 -0.65
CA ALA A 137 11.88 0.73 0.01
C ALA A 137 10.52 1.42 -0.23
N ARG A 138 10.47 2.75 -0.17
CA ARG A 138 9.27 3.53 -0.44
C ARG A 138 8.81 3.38 -1.89
N SER A 139 9.73 3.45 -2.85
CA SER A 139 9.46 3.23 -4.26
C SER A 139 8.90 1.82 -4.52
N ALA A 140 9.52 0.79 -3.94
CA ALA A 140 9.06 -0.59 -4.04
C ALA A 140 7.67 -0.80 -3.39
N ALA A 141 7.40 -0.14 -2.24
CA ALA A 141 6.10 -0.19 -1.58
C ALA A 141 5.00 0.43 -2.44
N LEU A 142 5.26 1.54 -3.12
CA LEU A 142 4.32 2.18 -4.04
C LEU A 142 4.16 1.38 -5.33
N GLY A 143 5.26 0.88 -5.89
CA GLY A 143 5.29 0.02 -7.07
C GLY A 143 4.62 0.64 -8.29
N PHE A 144 4.85 1.93 -8.55
CA PHE A 144 4.28 2.61 -9.70
C PHE A 144 4.72 1.99 -11.02
N GLU A 145 3.76 1.73 -11.89
CA GLU A 145 3.97 1.27 -13.27
C GLU A 145 2.85 1.77 -14.19
N VAL A 146 3.15 1.97 -15.46
CA VAL A 146 2.12 2.30 -16.47
C VAL A 146 1.23 1.07 -16.66
N ALA A 147 -0.08 1.26 -16.46
CA ALA A 147 -1.07 0.21 -16.68
C ALA A 147 -1.55 0.17 -18.12
N HIS A 148 -2.01 1.31 -18.61
CA HIS A 148 -2.47 1.52 -19.97
C HIS A 148 -2.45 3.01 -20.32
N ILE A 149 -2.57 3.29 -21.61
CA ILE A 149 -2.84 4.61 -22.16
C ILE A 149 -4.25 4.57 -22.71
N GLY A 150 -5.09 5.51 -22.27
CA GLY A 150 -6.43 5.72 -22.76
C GLY A 150 -6.45 6.76 -23.87
N VAL A 151 -7.06 6.43 -24.97
CA VAL A 151 -7.25 7.33 -26.12
C VAL A 151 -8.72 7.71 -26.19
N ASN A 152 -9.03 9.00 -26.24
CA ASN A 152 -10.41 9.47 -26.38
C ASN A 152 -10.88 9.36 -27.83
N CYS A 153 -12.10 8.84 -28.03
CA CYS A 153 -12.82 8.91 -29.30
C CYS A 153 -14.21 9.51 -29.08
N GLU A 154 -14.83 9.95 -30.16
CA GLU A 154 -16.16 10.60 -30.07
C GLU A 154 -17.28 9.60 -29.83
N ASN A 155 -17.15 8.38 -30.35
CA ASN A 155 -18.18 7.34 -30.27
C ASN A 155 -17.60 5.92 -30.27
N GLY A 156 -18.47 4.93 -30.13
CA GLY A 156 -18.07 3.52 -30.07
C GLY A 156 -17.60 2.94 -31.41
N GLU A 157 -18.07 3.45 -32.53
CA GLU A 157 -17.66 2.99 -33.88
C GLU A 157 -16.21 3.41 -34.15
N ASP A 158 -15.88 4.69 -33.87
CA ASP A 158 -14.52 5.21 -33.98
C ASP A 158 -13.56 4.46 -33.04
N SER A 159 -13.97 4.23 -31.81
CA SER A 159 -13.21 3.47 -30.82
C SER A 159 -12.88 2.05 -31.33
N LEU A 160 -13.87 1.36 -31.87
CA LEU A 160 -13.67 0.01 -32.42
C LEU A 160 -12.80 0.04 -33.68
N ALA A 161 -12.97 1.05 -34.54
CA ALA A 161 -12.16 1.20 -35.75
C ALA A 161 -10.67 1.41 -35.39
N VAL A 162 -10.38 2.24 -34.39
CA VAL A 162 -9.00 2.43 -33.89
C VAL A 162 -8.42 1.12 -33.37
N CYS A 163 -9.16 0.36 -32.55
CA CYS A 163 -8.69 -0.93 -32.04
C CYS A 163 -8.43 -1.94 -33.17
N LYS A 164 -9.33 -2.04 -34.19
CA LYS A 164 -9.16 -2.93 -35.34
C LYS A 164 -7.93 -2.55 -36.16
N LYS A 165 -7.71 -1.27 -36.38
CA LYS A 165 -6.52 -0.78 -37.11
C LYS A 165 -5.22 -1.11 -36.37
N LEU A 166 -5.22 -1.01 -35.05
CA LEU A 166 -4.07 -1.41 -34.22
C LEU A 166 -3.85 -2.93 -34.26
N ASP A 167 -4.94 -3.71 -34.28
CA ASP A 167 -4.85 -5.17 -34.41
C ASP A 167 -4.34 -5.59 -35.80
N GLU A 168 -4.84 -4.98 -36.86
CA GLU A 168 -4.38 -5.23 -38.21
C GLU A 168 -2.88 -4.95 -38.37
N ALA A 169 -2.42 -3.85 -37.79
CA ALA A 169 -1.01 -3.42 -37.91
C ALA A 169 -0.05 -4.26 -37.03
N PHE A 170 -0.47 -4.63 -35.84
CA PHE A 170 0.42 -5.13 -34.76
C PHE A 170 -0.05 -6.44 -34.13
N SER A 171 -1.16 -7.00 -34.53
CA SER A 171 -1.75 -8.26 -33.98
C SER A 171 -1.94 -8.20 -32.44
N LEU A 172 -2.48 -7.08 -31.95
CA LEU A 172 -2.64 -6.84 -30.52
C LEU A 172 -3.90 -7.50 -29.91
N GLY A 173 -4.83 -7.96 -30.77
CA GLY A 173 -6.14 -8.44 -30.38
C GLY A 173 -7.09 -7.31 -29.95
N VAL A 174 -8.38 -7.49 -30.24
CA VAL A 174 -9.42 -6.53 -29.87
C VAL A 174 -10.31 -7.13 -28.78
N LYS A 175 -10.53 -6.38 -27.70
CA LYS A 175 -11.49 -6.73 -26.65
C LYS A 175 -12.49 -5.60 -26.50
N GLU A 176 -13.76 -5.90 -26.78
CA GLU A 176 -14.84 -4.93 -26.57
C GLU A 176 -15.28 -4.89 -25.11
N GLY A 177 -15.49 -3.68 -24.60
CA GLY A 177 -16.01 -3.42 -23.26
C GLY A 177 -17.21 -2.45 -23.31
N ASN A 178 -17.73 -2.10 -22.14
CA ASN A 178 -18.93 -1.24 -22.05
C ASN A 178 -18.62 0.22 -22.43
N SER A 179 -17.68 0.85 -21.73
CA SER A 179 -17.31 2.27 -21.90
C SER A 179 -16.10 2.49 -22.81
N SER A 180 -15.38 1.43 -23.14
CA SER A 180 -14.14 1.46 -23.94
C SER A 180 -13.92 0.13 -24.64
N ASN A 181 -13.08 0.14 -25.67
CA ASN A 181 -12.51 -1.03 -26.30
C ASN A 181 -11.02 -1.08 -25.99
N PHE A 182 -10.42 -2.26 -26.09
CA PHE A 182 -8.98 -2.43 -25.84
C PHE A 182 -8.28 -3.04 -27.04
N ALA A 183 -7.12 -2.48 -27.38
CA ALA A 183 -6.13 -3.13 -28.21
C ALA A 183 -4.99 -3.60 -27.28
N SER A 184 -4.87 -4.89 -27.04
CA SER A 184 -4.10 -5.49 -25.94
C SER A 184 -4.57 -5.02 -24.55
N ASN A 185 -3.74 -5.25 -23.52
CA ASN A 185 -4.00 -4.72 -22.15
C ASN A 185 -3.43 -3.31 -21.95
N GLY A 186 -2.70 -2.77 -22.93
CA GLY A 186 -1.95 -1.52 -22.77
C GLY A 186 -2.58 -0.30 -23.43
N ILE A 187 -3.57 -0.49 -24.34
CA ILE A 187 -4.24 0.60 -25.02
C ILE A 187 -5.75 0.47 -24.81
N GLU A 188 -6.31 1.40 -24.06
CA GLU A 188 -7.74 1.58 -23.88
C GLU A 188 -8.26 2.66 -24.82
N VAL A 189 -9.28 2.38 -25.60
CA VAL A 189 -9.88 3.35 -26.54
C VAL A 189 -11.28 3.65 -26.07
N MET A 190 -11.50 4.86 -25.58
CA MET A 190 -12.79 5.29 -25.01
C MET A 190 -13.86 5.41 -26.09
N LYS A 191 -15.12 5.05 -25.75
CA LYS A 191 -16.28 5.18 -26.65
C LYS A 191 -16.95 6.56 -26.60
N SER A 192 -16.40 7.47 -25.79
CA SER A 192 -16.81 8.86 -25.70
C SER A 192 -15.64 9.68 -25.14
N MET A 193 -15.68 10.99 -25.36
CA MET A 193 -14.74 11.92 -24.73
C MET A 193 -14.83 11.83 -23.21
N TYR A 194 -13.67 11.77 -22.55
CA TYR A 194 -13.55 11.77 -21.11
C TYR A 194 -12.41 12.70 -20.67
N LEU A 195 -11.98 12.61 -19.41
CA LEU A 195 -10.94 13.48 -18.86
C LEU A 195 -9.64 13.44 -19.69
N GLY A 196 -8.99 14.60 -19.77
CA GLY A 196 -7.78 14.82 -20.55
C GLY A 196 -8.08 15.08 -22.04
N LYS A 197 -7.51 16.15 -22.59
CA LYS A 197 -7.67 16.52 -24.00
C LYS A 197 -7.30 15.38 -24.94
N ASN A 198 -6.22 14.66 -24.63
CA ASN A 198 -5.67 13.58 -25.44
C ASN A 198 -6.08 12.18 -24.94
N GLY A 199 -6.76 12.09 -23.78
CA GLY A 199 -7.10 10.85 -23.11
C GLY A 199 -6.46 10.75 -21.73
N HIS A 200 -6.11 9.57 -21.29
CA HIS A 200 -5.58 9.37 -19.93
C HIS A 200 -4.38 8.41 -19.89
N ILE A 201 -3.62 8.52 -18.81
CA ILE A 201 -2.55 7.58 -18.46
C ILE A 201 -2.92 6.93 -17.12
N ALA A 202 -3.05 5.62 -17.12
CA ALA A 202 -3.29 4.85 -15.91
C ALA A 202 -1.97 4.40 -15.28
N ILE A 203 -1.77 4.75 -14.02
CA ILE A 203 -0.61 4.33 -13.23
C ILE A 203 -1.07 3.33 -12.17
N ARG A 204 -0.64 2.08 -12.27
CA ARG A 204 -0.86 1.07 -11.22
C ARG A 204 0.00 1.35 -10.01
N THR A 205 -0.54 1.02 -8.85
CA THR A 205 0.18 1.07 -7.57
C THR A 205 -0.23 -0.09 -6.66
N ASN A 206 0.64 -0.48 -5.75
CA ASN A 206 0.35 -1.51 -4.75
C ASN A 206 -0.70 -1.06 -3.72
N SER A 207 -0.86 0.25 -3.52
CA SER A 207 -1.89 0.81 -2.64
C SER A 207 -2.27 2.21 -3.10
N VAL A 208 -3.48 2.39 -3.61
CA VAL A 208 -3.99 3.71 -4.02
C VAL A 208 -4.01 4.69 -2.84
N PRO A 209 -4.50 4.35 -1.63
CA PRO A 209 -4.46 5.29 -0.50
C PRO A 209 -3.04 5.73 -0.12
N LEU A 210 -2.07 4.81 -0.15
CA LEU A 210 -0.66 5.14 0.13
C LEU A 210 -0.08 6.05 -0.96
N ALA A 211 -0.44 5.80 -2.23
CA ALA A 211 0.01 6.60 -3.36
C ALA A 211 -0.57 8.02 -3.32
N VAL A 212 -1.85 8.17 -2.98
CA VAL A 212 -2.50 9.49 -2.76
C VAL A 212 -1.71 10.28 -1.71
N ALA A 213 -1.52 9.71 -0.51
CA ALA A 213 -0.78 10.37 0.57
C ALA A 213 0.67 10.73 0.19
N GLU A 214 1.30 9.96 -0.68
CA GLU A 214 2.66 10.25 -1.18
C GLU A 214 2.67 11.38 -2.21
N LEU A 215 1.70 11.40 -3.11
CA LEU A 215 1.57 12.43 -4.14
C LEU A 215 1.20 13.78 -3.53
N GLU A 216 0.30 13.80 -2.54
CA GLU A 216 -0.04 15.01 -1.79
C GLU A 216 1.17 15.65 -1.10
N LYS A 217 2.06 14.84 -0.50
CA LYS A 217 3.33 15.33 0.07
C LYS A 217 4.26 15.97 -0.97
N LYS A 218 4.10 15.58 -2.23
CA LYS A 218 4.86 16.14 -3.38
C LYS A 218 4.15 17.32 -4.03
N GLY A 219 2.97 17.72 -3.52
CA GLY A 219 2.18 18.84 -4.03
C GLY A 219 1.18 18.49 -5.13
N PHE A 220 1.03 17.21 -5.48
CA PHE A 220 0.00 16.77 -6.43
C PHE A 220 -1.33 16.54 -5.71
N VAL A 221 -2.42 17.04 -6.27
CA VAL A 221 -3.76 16.90 -5.68
C VAL A 221 -4.56 15.85 -6.42
N CYS A 222 -5.15 14.92 -5.67
CA CYS A 222 -6.10 13.95 -6.24
C CYS A 222 -7.52 14.53 -6.24
N ASP A 223 -8.27 14.26 -7.31
CA ASP A 223 -9.68 14.63 -7.43
C ASP A 223 -10.54 13.54 -6.81
N MET A 224 -10.91 13.74 -5.54
CA MET A 224 -11.66 12.76 -4.75
C MET A 224 -13.09 12.51 -5.27
N GLU A 225 -13.64 13.36 -6.14
CA GLU A 225 -14.93 13.14 -6.78
C GLU A 225 -14.85 12.01 -7.82
N THR A 226 -13.66 11.75 -8.35
CA THR A 226 -13.39 10.66 -9.29
C THR A 226 -13.05 9.33 -8.60
N ALA A 227 -12.95 9.33 -7.27
CA ALA A 227 -12.52 8.16 -6.51
C ALA A 227 -13.48 6.98 -6.67
N LYS A 228 -12.93 5.80 -6.97
CA LYS A 228 -13.68 4.54 -7.03
C LYS A 228 -13.26 3.63 -5.87
N TYR A 229 -14.23 2.92 -5.32
CA TYR A 229 -14.04 2.06 -4.15
C TYR A 229 -14.50 0.63 -4.41
N LYS A 230 -13.82 -0.31 -3.77
CA LYS A 230 -14.28 -1.70 -3.62
C LYS A 230 -14.40 -1.98 -2.11
N GLY A 231 -15.64 -2.01 -1.60
CA GLY A 231 -15.90 -1.90 -0.18
C GLY A 231 -15.38 -0.54 0.34
N GLU A 232 -14.62 -0.55 1.41
CA GLU A 232 -14.00 0.66 1.98
C GLU A 232 -12.68 1.06 1.33
N ARG A 233 -12.13 0.22 0.44
CA ARG A 233 -10.82 0.45 -0.18
C ARG A 233 -10.95 1.26 -1.46
N MET A 234 -10.25 2.38 -1.52
CA MET A 234 -10.08 3.15 -2.76
C MET A 234 -9.24 2.34 -3.75
N ILE A 235 -9.74 2.14 -4.97
CA ILE A 235 -9.10 1.34 -6.02
C ILE A 235 -8.70 2.16 -7.24
N ALA A 236 -9.24 3.36 -7.42
CA ALA A 236 -8.82 4.29 -8.46
C ALA A 236 -9.14 5.73 -8.05
N VAL A 237 -8.37 6.69 -8.55
CA VAL A 237 -8.62 8.13 -8.41
C VAL A 237 -7.79 8.90 -9.43
N TYR A 238 -8.35 9.97 -10.01
CA TYR A 238 -7.63 10.87 -10.90
C TYR A 238 -6.84 11.93 -10.13
N LEU A 239 -5.74 12.39 -10.70
CA LEU A 239 -5.09 13.64 -10.30
C LEU A 239 -5.85 14.81 -10.92
N LYS A 240 -5.82 15.98 -10.27
CA LYS A 240 -6.39 17.22 -10.85
C LYS A 240 -5.53 17.77 -11.99
N ASP A 241 -4.22 17.54 -11.92
CA ASP A 241 -3.28 18.01 -12.93
C ASP A 241 -3.29 17.09 -14.16
N GLU A 242 -3.22 17.70 -15.34
CA GLU A 242 -2.96 17.02 -16.60
C GLU A 242 -1.47 17.06 -16.97
N PHE A 243 -1.00 16.01 -17.62
CA PHE A 243 0.38 15.87 -18.07
C PHE A 243 0.39 15.80 -19.63
N GLY A 244 0.81 16.88 -20.28
CA GLY A 244 0.83 16.94 -21.73
C GLY A 244 -0.55 16.77 -22.38
N GLY A 245 -1.62 17.20 -21.70
CA GLY A 245 -3.01 17.04 -22.16
C GLY A 245 -3.59 15.66 -21.89
N PHE A 246 -2.91 14.82 -21.10
CA PHE A 246 -3.45 13.56 -20.59
C PHE A 246 -3.87 13.72 -19.12
N ALA A 247 -5.06 13.30 -18.80
CA ALA A 247 -5.44 13.08 -17.41
C ALA A 247 -4.67 11.87 -16.86
N VAL A 248 -4.29 11.91 -15.59
CA VAL A 248 -3.56 10.79 -14.96
C VAL A 248 -4.38 10.23 -13.82
N HIS A 249 -4.52 8.91 -13.76
CA HIS A 249 -5.18 8.28 -12.64
C HIS A 249 -4.38 7.13 -12.03
N LEU A 250 -4.56 6.96 -10.73
CA LEU A 250 -4.05 5.81 -10.00
C LEU A 250 -5.00 4.63 -10.15
N LEU A 251 -4.44 3.43 -10.20
CA LEU A 251 -5.18 2.18 -10.28
C LEU A 251 -4.56 1.13 -9.34
N GLN A 252 -5.39 0.48 -8.53
CA GLN A 252 -4.95 -0.60 -7.65
C GLN A 252 -4.50 -1.82 -8.46
N LYS A 253 -3.33 -2.39 -8.14
CA LYS A 253 -2.87 -3.70 -8.63
C LYS A 253 -3.76 -4.83 -8.14
#